data_d017279976f55c447ae92521a38ecae1
#
_entry.id   d017279976f55c447ae92521a38ecae1
#
_cell.length_a   1.000
_cell.length_b   1.000
_cell.length_c   1.000
_cell.angle_alpha   90.00
_cell.angle_beta   90.00
_cell.angle_gamma   90.00
#
_symmetry.space_group_name_H-M   'P 1'
#
loop_
_entity.id
_entity.type
_entity.pdbx_description
1 polymer ?
#
loop_
_entity_poly.entity_id
_entity_poly.type
_entity_poly.pdbx_seq_one_letter_code
_entity_poly.pdbx_strand_id
1 'polypeptide(L)'
;MRDGWNCSQSAILAVVPGLTELVAVDLGTDLLPCEGNIVGQLFGTDGVRGLANHFVTADLALQLGEAAARVLIKDRDGTNRPTAIIGRDTRQSGAMLAQAVAAGLASAGVDVTHVDVVSTPAIAYLSANQDYDLGVMISASHNAMPDNGIKFFAHNGYKLEDATEDAIEARLGEDWERPTGTGVGKIGDDYEVASREYLDHLSTVLETDLSGLRIAVDCANGAASELGPEALRRAGADVVVINAAPDGKNINDHCGSTHPEQLQALVVASEADFGVAFDGDADRCLAVNHEGELVDGDQILGVLAAGMKESGHLTDDTLVITVMSNLGLILAMKERGIKTIQTGVGDRYVLEAMRAGNYALGGEQSGHVIAAEYATTGDGLLTALLLAEQVAKSGKTLKDLTSFIQRLPQTLVNVPGVDKTRAATDPVLQEAVQKAEEELGETGRVLLRPSGTEPLVRVMVEAATQDQADRVADDLAKVVSSQLAL
;
A
#
# COMPACT_ATOMS: atom_id res chain seq x y z
N MET A 1 54.39 6.03 -21.26
CA MET A 1 54.06 5.99 -22.69
C MET A 1 52.54 5.87 -22.77
N ARG A 2 51.93 6.88 -23.31
CA ARG A 2 50.46 6.95 -23.50
C ARG A 2 50.18 6.25 -24.80
N ASP A 3 49.20 5.34 -24.82
CA ASP A 3 48.59 4.87 -26.06
C ASP A 3 47.07 4.94 -25.91
N GLY A 4 46.50 5.87 -26.69
CA GLY A 4 45.10 6.11 -26.74
C GLY A 4 44.38 5.04 -27.60
N TRP A 5 43.20 4.67 -27.18
CA TRP A 5 42.28 3.86 -27.96
C TRP A 5 41.38 4.77 -28.81
N ASN A 6 41.61 4.68 -30.13
CA ASN A 6 40.81 5.32 -31.14
C ASN A 6 39.56 4.48 -31.42
N CYS A 7 38.37 5.00 -31.17
CA CYS A 7 37.12 4.35 -31.52
C CYS A 7 36.86 4.59 -33.02
N SER A 8 37.07 3.55 -33.85
CA SER A 8 36.76 3.59 -35.27
C SER A 8 35.28 3.37 -35.50
N GLN A 9 34.66 4.31 -36.21
CA GLN A 9 33.27 4.24 -36.71
C GLN A 9 33.10 3.02 -37.64
N SER A 10 32.18 2.15 -37.31
CA SER A 10 31.73 1.07 -38.20
C SER A 10 30.38 1.47 -38.80
N ALA A 11 30.39 1.85 -40.08
CA ALA A 11 29.17 2.05 -40.82
C ALA A 11 28.62 0.67 -41.28
N ILE A 12 27.36 0.37 -40.99
CA ILE A 12 26.66 -0.80 -41.51
C ILE A 12 25.99 -0.39 -42.82
N LEU A 13 26.44 -1.00 -43.92
CA LEU A 13 25.84 -0.88 -45.23
C LEU A 13 24.68 -1.89 -45.37
N ALA A 14 23.46 -1.42 -45.45
CA ALA A 14 22.31 -2.26 -45.84
C ALA A 14 22.04 -2.11 -47.34
N VAL A 15 22.07 -3.22 -48.05
CA VAL A 15 21.73 -3.27 -49.49
C VAL A 15 20.24 -3.60 -49.62
N VAL A 16 19.47 -2.69 -50.19
CA VAL A 16 18.07 -2.93 -50.57
C VAL A 16 18.04 -3.23 -52.08
N PRO A 17 17.48 -4.36 -52.52
CA PRO A 17 17.41 -4.69 -53.95
C PRO A 17 16.40 -3.79 -54.67
N GLY A 18 16.88 -3.00 -55.66
CA GLY A 18 16.03 -2.27 -56.60
C GLY A 18 16.25 -0.76 -56.74
N LEU A 19 17.25 -0.15 -56.07
CA LEU A 19 17.60 1.26 -56.27
C LEU A 19 19.07 1.44 -56.66
N THR A 20 19.30 2.18 -57.74
CA THR A 20 20.62 2.42 -58.33
C THR A 20 21.28 3.71 -57.83
N GLU A 21 20.85 4.28 -56.71
CA GLU A 21 21.50 5.43 -56.08
C GLU A 21 21.68 5.21 -54.58
N LEU A 22 22.89 5.44 -54.08
CA LEU A 22 23.25 5.45 -52.68
C LEU A 22 22.72 6.71 -52.01
N VAL A 23 21.69 6.59 -51.18
CA VAL A 23 21.25 7.67 -50.29
C VAL A 23 21.93 7.50 -48.95
N ALA A 24 22.81 8.40 -48.60
CA ALA A 24 23.33 8.47 -47.22
C ALA A 24 22.22 9.00 -46.31
N VAL A 25 21.71 8.14 -45.43
CA VAL A 25 20.81 8.57 -44.34
C VAL A 25 21.68 9.01 -43.19
N ASP A 26 21.71 10.31 -42.95
CA ASP A 26 22.27 10.91 -41.75
C ASP A 26 21.39 10.54 -40.58
N LEU A 27 21.77 9.48 -39.81
CA LEU A 27 21.19 9.16 -38.52
C LEU A 27 21.74 10.18 -37.53
N GLY A 28 21.02 11.30 -37.40
CA GLY A 28 21.29 12.27 -36.35
C GLY A 28 21.56 11.57 -35.02
N THR A 29 22.75 11.80 -34.50
CA THR A 29 23.18 11.38 -33.17
C THR A 29 22.46 12.20 -32.11
N ASP A 30 21.16 12.02 -31.97
CA ASP A 30 20.45 12.34 -30.73
C ASP A 30 20.62 11.17 -29.75
N LEU A 31 21.85 10.91 -29.36
CA LEU A 31 22.14 10.29 -28.09
C LEU A 31 21.72 11.32 -27.04
N LEU A 32 20.52 11.11 -26.48
CA LEU A 32 20.11 11.79 -25.26
C LEU A 32 21.25 11.66 -24.24
N PRO A 33 21.73 12.78 -23.65
CA PRO A 33 22.73 12.67 -22.61
C PRO A 33 22.10 11.94 -21.43
N CYS A 34 22.73 10.85 -20.98
CA CYS A 34 22.51 10.25 -19.68
C CYS A 34 23.08 11.18 -18.59
N GLU A 35 22.63 12.41 -18.53
CA GLU A 35 22.86 13.37 -17.45
C GLU A 35 21.54 14.08 -17.20
N GLY A 36 20.58 13.35 -16.67
CA GLY A 36 19.44 13.91 -15.95
C GLY A 36 19.67 13.66 -14.48
N ASN A 37 20.16 14.63 -13.74
CA ASN A 37 19.90 14.71 -12.31
C ASN A 37 18.40 14.53 -12.15
N ILE A 38 17.97 13.43 -11.56
CA ILE A 38 16.61 13.22 -11.07
C ILE A 38 16.46 14.23 -9.92
N VAL A 39 16.07 15.46 -10.25
CA VAL A 39 15.69 16.47 -9.28
C VAL A 39 14.22 16.22 -8.96
N GLY A 40 13.96 15.23 -8.11
CA GLY A 40 12.66 14.83 -7.61
C GLY A 40 12.84 13.66 -6.65
N GLN A 41 12.13 13.69 -5.55
CA GLN A 41 12.14 12.59 -4.58
C GLN A 41 11.68 11.31 -5.28
N LEU A 42 12.52 10.27 -5.28
CA LEU A 42 12.27 8.98 -5.91
C LEU A 42 11.29 8.14 -5.10
N PHE A 43 11.48 8.15 -3.76
CA PHE A 43 10.57 7.51 -2.82
C PHE A 43 9.30 8.34 -2.65
N GLY A 44 8.14 7.70 -2.86
CA GLY A 44 6.83 8.24 -2.47
C GLY A 44 6.45 7.84 -1.04
N THR A 45 5.18 8.00 -0.69
CA THR A 45 4.67 7.59 0.64
C THR A 45 4.75 6.08 0.89
N ASP A 46 4.97 5.27 -0.16
CA ASP A 46 4.98 3.81 -0.04
C ASP A 46 5.99 3.19 -1.03
N GLY A 47 7.26 3.56 -0.87
CA GLY A 47 8.36 3.09 -1.70
C GLY A 47 8.48 3.76 -3.07
N VAL A 48 9.29 3.19 -3.94
CA VAL A 48 9.51 3.64 -5.32
C VAL A 48 8.51 2.94 -6.23
N ARG A 49 7.60 3.67 -6.88
CA ARG A 49 6.53 3.11 -7.73
C ARG A 49 6.46 3.78 -9.10
N GLY A 50 6.09 3.02 -10.12
CA GLY A 50 5.81 3.53 -11.44
C GLY A 50 5.70 2.44 -12.50
N LEU A 51 5.60 2.86 -13.76
CA LEU A 51 5.50 1.94 -14.89
C LEU A 51 6.75 1.04 -14.94
N ALA A 52 6.53 -0.27 -14.83
CA ALA A 52 7.61 -1.26 -14.82
C ALA A 52 8.37 -1.28 -16.15
N ASN A 53 9.69 -1.44 -16.07
CA ASN A 53 10.62 -1.43 -17.19
C ASN A 53 10.66 -0.11 -18.00
N HIS A 54 10.07 0.96 -17.43
CA HIS A 54 10.19 2.32 -17.96
C HIS A 54 10.72 3.26 -16.87
N PHE A 55 10.03 3.36 -15.74
CA PHE A 55 10.48 4.10 -14.56
C PHE A 55 11.13 3.14 -13.55
N VAL A 56 10.43 2.09 -13.13
CA VAL A 56 11.00 1.05 -12.25
C VAL A 56 11.68 -0.01 -13.14
N THR A 57 12.94 0.26 -13.49
CA THR A 57 13.75 -0.61 -14.35
C THR A 57 14.56 -1.61 -13.53
N ALA A 58 15.07 -2.67 -14.17
CA ALA A 58 15.99 -3.62 -13.53
C ALA A 58 17.29 -2.94 -13.07
N ASP A 59 17.76 -1.94 -13.80
CA ASP A 59 18.96 -1.17 -13.45
C ASP A 59 18.71 -0.31 -12.19
N LEU A 60 17.58 0.39 -12.11
CA LEU A 60 17.18 1.10 -10.90
C LEU A 60 17.01 0.16 -9.70
N ALA A 61 16.40 -0.99 -9.90
CA ALA A 61 16.18 -2.00 -8.86
C ALA A 61 17.52 -2.54 -8.29
N LEU A 62 18.50 -2.79 -9.16
CA LEU A 62 19.85 -3.19 -8.76
C LEU A 62 20.51 -2.08 -7.92
N GLN A 63 20.49 -0.85 -8.40
CA GLN A 63 21.07 0.31 -7.71
C GLN A 63 20.42 0.57 -6.36
N LEU A 64 19.08 0.43 -6.26
CA LEU A 64 18.35 0.53 -5.00
C LEU A 64 18.78 -0.56 -4.01
N GLY A 65 18.98 -1.80 -4.47
CA GLY A 65 19.49 -2.89 -3.64
C GLY A 65 20.90 -2.59 -3.12
N GLU A 66 21.82 -2.12 -3.96
CA GLU A 66 23.17 -1.70 -3.55
C GLU A 66 23.13 -0.57 -2.52
N ALA A 67 22.34 0.46 -2.77
CA ALA A 67 22.23 1.63 -1.91
C ALA A 67 21.59 1.30 -0.57
N ALA A 68 20.50 0.51 -0.56
CA ALA A 68 19.82 0.08 0.65
C ALA A 68 20.74 -0.75 1.56
N ALA A 69 21.49 -1.70 0.99
CA ALA A 69 22.48 -2.47 1.74
C ALA A 69 23.48 -1.56 2.46
N ARG A 70 24.00 -0.55 1.76
CA ARG A 70 25.03 0.35 2.28
C ARG A 70 24.51 1.34 3.34
N VAL A 71 23.20 1.58 3.38
CA VAL A 71 22.57 2.49 4.37
C VAL A 71 22.05 1.72 5.58
N LEU A 72 21.37 0.60 5.35
CA LEU A 72 20.62 -0.11 6.39
C LEU A 72 21.47 -1.13 7.14
N ILE A 73 22.46 -1.71 6.46
CA ILE A 73 23.31 -2.71 7.05
C ILE A 73 24.50 -2.02 7.71
N LYS A 74 24.38 -1.79 9.02
CA LYS A 74 25.49 -1.30 9.84
C LYS A 74 26.40 -2.48 10.18
N ASP A 75 27.72 -2.25 10.20
CA ASP A 75 28.71 -3.22 10.67
C ASP A 75 28.25 -3.85 11.99
N ARG A 76 27.71 -5.07 11.89
CA ARG A 76 27.65 -5.95 13.05
C ARG A 76 29.08 -6.40 13.33
N ASP A 77 29.48 -6.56 14.56
CA ASP A 77 30.82 -6.89 15.09
C ASP A 77 31.59 -8.01 14.34
N GLY A 78 31.53 -8.07 13.02
CA GLY A 78 32.29 -8.93 12.12
C GLY A 78 31.99 -10.44 12.21
N THR A 79 30.98 -10.86 12.96
CA THR A 79 30.71 -12.29 13.19
C THR A 79 29.64 -12.89 12.30
N ASN A 80 28.64 -12.14 11.88
CA ASN A 80 27.54 -12.61 11.03
C ASN A 80 27.39 -11.78 9.76
N ARG A 81 27.19 -12.44 8.63
CA ARG A 81 26.88 -11.80 7.37
C ARG A 81 25.48 -11.21 7.43
N PRO A 82 25.26 -9.97 6.89
CA PRO A 82 23.94 -9.39 6.82
C PRO A 82 23.01 -10.19 5.90
N THR A 83 21.73 -10.17 6.22
CA THR A 83 20.68 -10.96 5.57
C THR A 83 19.52 -10.10 5.10
N ALA A 84 18.92 -10.46 3.97
CA ALA A 84 17.71 -9.81 3.46
C ALA A 84 16.70 -10.86 2.99
N ILE A 85 15.41 -10.53 3.13
CA ILE A 85 14.28 -11.30 2.60
C ILE A 85 13.59 -10.50 1.49
N ILE A 86 13.24 -11.16 0.38
CA ILE A 86 12.56 -10.53 -0.76
C ILE A 86 11.33 -11.32 -1.13
N GLY A 87 10.16 -10.65 -1.09
CA GLY A 87 8.90 -11.16 -1.63
C GLY A 87 8.38 -10.27 -2.75
N ARG A 88 7.35 -10.74 -3.44
CA ARG A 88 6.70 -10.03 -4.53
C ARG A 88 5.21 -10.35 -4.61
N ASP A 89 4.46 -9.49 -5.29
CA ASP A 89 3.13 -9.82 -5.76
C ASP A 89 3.18 -10.66 -7.05
N THR A 90 2.03 -10.87 -7.67
CA THR A 90 1.88 -11.76 -8.84
C THR A 90 2.20 -11.10 -10.17
N ARG A 91 2.58 -9.81 -10.23
CA ARG A 91 2.88 -9.08 -11.48
C ARG A 91 3.99 -9.75 -12.26
N GLN A 92 3.83 -9.83 -13.59
CA GLN A 92 4.82 -10.43 -14.48
C GLN A 92 6.21 -9.80 -14.33
N SER A 93 6.29 -8.48 -14.10
CA SER A 93 7.56 -7.76 -13.90
C SER A 93 8.21 -8.04 -12.55
N GLY A 94 7.47 -8.62 -11.59
CA GLY A 94 7.94 -8.83 -10.20
C GLY A 94 9.19 -9.68 -10.12
N ALA A 95 9.25 -10.81 -10.83
CA ALA A 95 10.41 -11.70 -10.80
C ALA A 95 11.69 -11.01 -11.32
N MET A 96 11.59 -10.21 -12.39
CA MET A 96 12.72 -9.46 -12.93
C MET A 96 13.25 -8.45 -11.91
N LEU A 97 12.36 -7.69 -11.28
CA LEU A 97 12.74 -6.66 -10.31
C LEU A 97 13.31 -7.27 -9.03
N ALA A 98 12.71 -8.37 -8.53
CA ALA A 98 13.19 -9.09 -7.36
C ALA A 98 14.62 -9.61 -7.56
N GLN A 99 14.92 -10.21 -8.71
CA GLN A 99 16.26 -10.69 -9.04
C GLN A 99 17.27 -9.54 -9.17
N ALA A 100 16.87 -8.40 -9.71
CA ALA A 100 17.72 -7.22 -9.83
C ALA A 100 18.08 -6.63 -8.44
N VAL A 101 17.08 -6.47 -7.54
CA VAL A 101 17.33 -6.04 -6.16
C VAL A 101 18.24 -7.04 -5.44
N ALA A 102 17.98 -8.35 -5.59
CA ALA A 102 18.80 -9.40 -4.98
C ALA A 102 20.24 -9.34 -5.46
N ALA A 103 20.48 -9.13 -6.75
CA ALA A 103 21.82 -8.96 -7.31
C ALA A 103 22.51 -7.73 -6.70
N GLY A 104 21.81 -6.61 -6.54
CA GLY A 104 22.31 -5.41 -5.90
C GLY A 104 22.70 -5.65 -4.44
N LEU A 105 21.82 -6.24 -3.65
CA LEU A 105 22.08 -6.62 -2.25
C LEU A 105 23.26 -7.59 -2.13
N ALA A 106 23.30 -8.65 -2.93
CA ALA A 106 24.37 -9.64 -2.90
C ALA A 106 25.71 -9.04 -3.33
N SER A 107 25.72 -8.09 -4.30
CA SER A 107 26.92 -7.37 -4.70
C SER A 107 27.48 -6.52 -3.56
N ALA A 108 26.64 -6.10 -2.63
CA ALA A 108 27.02 -5.37 -1.41
C ALA A 108 27.35 -6.29 -0.21
N GLY A 109 27.34 -7.61 -0.41
CA GLY A 109 27.75 -8.58 0.61
C GLY A 109 26.62 -9.13 1.47
N VAL A 110 25.36 -8.92 1.09
CA VAL A 110 24.17 -9.38 1.82
C VAL A 110 23.76 -10.77 1.34
N ASP A 111 23.52 -11.69 2.24
CA ASP A 111 22.86 -12.96 1.91
C ASP A 111 21.35 -12.73 1.74
N VAL A 112 20.80 -13.14 0.61
CA VAL A 112 19.42 -12.85 0.20
C VAL A 112 18.59 -14.12 0.16
N THR A 113 17.39 -14.09 0.74
CA THR A 113 16.40 -15.17 0.67
C THR A 113 15.20 -14.69 -0.14
N HIS A 114 14.91 -15.32 -1.27
CA HIS A 114 13.67 -15.14 -2.00
C HIS A 114 12.56 -15.98 -1.38
N VAL A 115 11.37 -15.39 -1.19
CA VAL A 115 10.18 -16.08 -0.70
C VAL A 115 9.01 -16.02 -1.67
N ASP A 116 9.32 -15.73 -2.94
CA ASP A 116 8.39 -15.71 -4.07
C ASP A 116 7.15 -14.85 -3.83
N VAL A 117 5.93 -15.37 -4.08
CA VAL A 117 4.67 -14.62 -3.96
C VAL A 117 4.16 -14.71 -2.52
N VAL A 118 4.31 -13.60 -1.80
CA VAL A 118 3.76 -13.41 -0.45
C VAL A 118 3.20 -12.01 -0.29
N SER A 119 2.38 -11.78 0.73
CA SER A 119 1.82 -10.46 1.01
C SER A 119 2.86 -9.48 1.56
N THR A 120 2.62 -8.18 1.41
CA THR A 120 3.43 -7.12 2.02
C THR A 120 3.57 -7.30 3.54
N PRO A 121 2.48 -7.55 4.31
CA PRO A 121 2.61 -7.79 5.75
C PRO A 121 3.39 -9.08 6.10
N ALA A 122 3.40 -10.11 5.25
CA ALA A 122 4.24 -11.27 5.48
C ALA A 122 5.74 -10.90 5.45
N ILE A 123 6.17 -10.05 4.51
CA ILE A 123 7.55 -9.56 4.49
C ILE A 123 7.86 -8.72 5.73
N ALA A 124 6.97 -7.84 6.14
CA ALA A 124 7.13 -7.06 7.37
C ALA A 124 7.28 -7.96 8.61
N TYR A 125 6.40 -8.96 8.75
CA TYR A 125 6.42 -9.91 9.84
C TYR A 125 7.72 -10.74 9.86
N LEU A 126 8.10 -11.32 8.73
CA LEU A 126 9.30 -12.16 8.61
C LEU A 126 10.58 -11.34 8.85
N SER A 127 10.64 -10.10 8.40
CA SER A 127 11.75 -9.20 8.67
C SER A 127 11.96 -8.95 10.17
N ALA A 128 10.85 -8.83 10.91
CA ALA A 128 10.90 -8.59 12.36
C ALA A 128 11.20 -9.83 13.19
N ASN A 129 10.77 -11.02 12.73
CA ASN A 129 10.74 -12.23 13.57
C ASN A 129 11.75 -13.30 13.19
N GLN A 130 12.45 -13.16 12.04
CA GLN A 130 13.42 -14.12 11.52
C GLN A 130 14.85 -13.60 11.43
N ASP A 131 15.19 -12.56 12.19
CA ASP A 131 16.55 -11.96 12.21
C ASP A 131 17.06 -11.48 10.84
N TYR A 132 16.15 -11.12 9.90
CA TYR A 132 16.59 -10.41 8.70
C TYR A 132 16.92 -8.95 9.00
N ASP A 133 18.03 -8.48 8.44
CA ASP A 133 18.45 -7.08 8.57
C ASP A 133 17.59 -6.14 7.71
N LEU A 134 17.01 -6.70 6.63
CA LEU A 134 16.26 -5.95 5.62
C LEU A 134 15.18 -6.81 4.98
N GLY A 135 13.97 -6.26 4.90
CA GLY A 135 12.89 -6.79 4.07
C GLY A 135 12.69 -5.99 2.80
N VAL A 136 12.35 -6.66 1.71
CA VAL A 136 11.99 -6.02 0.43
C VAL A 136 10.71 -6.63 -0.12
N MET A 137 9.75 -5.77 -0.47
CA MET A 137 8.56 -6.18 -1.18
C MET A 137 8.50 -5.54 -2.57
N ILE A 138 8.32 -6.37 -3.59
CA ILE A 138 8.16 -5.94 -4.98
C ILE A 138 6.68 -5.93 -5.32
N SER A 139 6.06 -4.76 -5.23
CA SER A 139 4.64 -4.55 -5.52
C SER A 139 4.29 -3.08 -5.74
N ALA A 140 3.23 -2.83 -6.50
CA ALA A 140 2.55 -1.54 -6.58
C ALA A 140 1.14 -1.59 -5.98
N SER A 141 0.87 -2.52 -5.03
CA SER A 141 -0.39 -2.67 -4.29
C SER A 141 -1.60 -2.74 -5.25
N HIS A 142 -2.53 -1.83 -5.14
CA HIS A 142 -3.78 -1.76 -5.90
C HIS A 142 -3.65 -1.16 -7.32
N ASN A 143 -2.46 -0.72 -7.74
CA ASN A 143 -2.26 -0.20 -9.09
C ASN A 143 -2.52 -1.26 -10.16
N ALA A 144 -2.84 -0.81 -11.38
CA ALA A 144 -2.97 -1.68 -12.54
C ALA A 144 -1.66 -2.47 -12.83
N MET A 145 -1.78 -3.62 -13.50
CA MET A 145 -0.70 -4.57 -13.74
C MET A 145 0.59 -3.98 -14.37
N PRO A 146 0.55 -2.99 -15.27
CA PRO A 146 1.76 -2.43 -15.86
C PRO A 146 2.70 -1.74 -14.88
N ASP A 147 2.17 -1.25 -13.75
CA ASP A 147 2.97 -0.65 -12.70
C ASP A 147 3.64 -1.72 -11.82
N ASN A 148 4.73 -1.34 -11.18
CA ASN A 148 5.33 -2.09 -10.08
C ASN A 148 6.02 -1.13 -9.11
N GLY A 149 6.53 -1.66 -7.99
CA GLY A 149 7.21 -0.87 -6.98
C GLY A 149 8.21 -1.67 -6.17
N ILE A 150 9.02 -0.96 -5.40
CA ILE A 150 10.00 -1.54 -4.49
C ILE A 150 9.84 -0.85 -3.14
N LYS A 151 9.48 -1.63 -2.13
CA LYS A 151 9.31 -1.18 -0.74
C LYS A 151 10.37 -1.83 0.12
N PHE A 152 10.94 -1.07 1.04
CA PHE A 152 11.92 -1.57 2.00
C PHE A 152 11.37 -1.57 3.41
N PHE A 153 11.73 -2.58 4.19
CA PHE A 153 11.40 -2.74 5.60
C PHE A 153 12.68 -2.89 6.41
N ALA A 154 12.78 -2.16 7.51
CA ALA A 154 13.88 -2.31 8.46
C ALA A 154 13.78 -3.65 9.19
N HIS A 155 14.84 -4.04 9.88
CA HIS A 155 14.95 -5.28 10.67
C HIS A 155 13.82 -5.50 11.70
N ASN A 156 13.11 -4.46 12.07
CA ASN A 156 11.96 -4.51 12.99
C ASN A 156 10.60 -4.59 12.26
N GLY A 157 10.60 -4.80 10.94
CA GLY A 157 9.41 -4.94 10.12
C GLY A 157 8.65 -3.64 9.83
N TYR A 158 9.17 -2.49 10.24
CA TYR A 158 8.58 -1.20 9.90
C TYR A 158 9.08 -0.69 8.55
N LYS A 159 8.24 0.07 7.86
CA LYS A 159 8.67 0.86 6.69
C LYS A 159 9.77 1.84 7.08
N LEU A 160 10.62 2.21 6.11
CA LEU A 160 11.71 3.14 6.35
C LEU A 160 11.20 4.53 6.69
N GLU A 161 11.97 5.26 7.49
CA GLU A 161 11.78 6.69 7.74
C GLU A 161 12.32 7.52 6.58
N ASP A 162 11.74 8.72 6.31
CA ASP A 162 12.12 9.60 5.20
C ASP A 162 13.64 9.86 5.14
N ALA A 163 14.27 10.11 6.29
CA ALA A 163 15.71 10.33 6.34
C ALA A 163 16.54 9.12 5.88
N THR A 164 16.00 7.91 6.02
CA THR A 164 16.65 6.68 5.55
C THR A 164 16.43 6.51 4.05
N GLU A 165 15.24 6.80 3.55
CA GLU A 165 14.93 6.80 2.12
C GLU A 165 15.78 7.85 1.38
N ASP A 166 15.88 9.08 1.90
CA ASP A 166 16.77 10.14 1.38
C ASP A 166 18.24 9.70 1.34
N ALA A 167 18.69 8.99 2.39
CA ALA A 167 20.06 8.46 2.45
C ALA A 167 20.30 7.35 1.41
N ILE A 168 19.29 6.55 1.07
CA ILE A 168 19.36 5.55 0.00
C ILE A 168 19.44 6.26 -1.36
N GLU A 169 18.57 7.24 -1.61
CA GLU A 169 18.59 8.02 -2.85
C GLU A 169 19.94 8.71 -3.08
N ALA A 170 20.52 9.30 -2.03
CA ALA A 170 21.81 9.97 -2.11
C ALA A 170 22.98 9.06 -2.52
N ARG A 171 22.82 7.73 -2.41
CA ARG A 171 23.85 6.76 -2.79
C ARG A 171 23.67 6.17 -4.18
N LEU A 172 22.60 6.52 -4.88
CA LEU A 172 22.38 6.04 -6.25
C LEU A 172 23.46 6.60 -7.18
N GLY A 173 24.05 5.72 -7.99
CA GLY A 173 25.11 6.10 -8.93
C GLY A 173 26.45 6.49 -8.30
N GLU A 174 26.61 6.37 -6.97
CA GLU A 174 27.84 6.66 -6.27
C GLU A 174 28.88 5.55 -6.50
N ASP A 175 30.12 5.94 -6.83
CA ASP A 175 31.23 4.99 -6.89
C ASP A 175 31.61 4.52 -5.49
N TRP A 176 31.70 3.19 -5.30
CA TRP A 176 32.06 2.60 -4.02
C TRP A 176 32.85 1.29 -4.19
N GLU A 177 33.60 0.91 -3.16
CA GLU A 177 34.40 -0.31 -3.16
C GLU A 177 33.54 -1.54 -2.87
N ARG A 178 33.32 -2.40 -3.86
CA ARG A 178 32.51 -3.61 -3.76
C ARG A 178 33.30 -4.75 -3.10
N PRO A 179 32.69 -5.54 -2.22
CA PRO A 179 33.30 -6.75 -1.69
C PRO A 179 33.56 -7.75 -2.82
N THR A 180 34.65 -8.53 -2.68
CA THR A 180 35.06 -9.52 -3.67
C THR A 180 35.22 -10.91 -3.06
N GLY A 181 35.27 -11.94 -3.90
CA GLY A 181 35.48 -13.32 -3.48
C GLY A 181 34.40 -13.78 -2.48
N THR A 182 34.85 -14.22 -1.31
CA THR A 182 33.93 -14.66 -0.24
C THR A 182 33.15 -13.52 0.39
N GLY A 183 33.41 -12.27 0.07
CA GLY A 183 32.66 -11.11 0.52
C GLY A 183 31.33 -10.89 -0.24
N VAL A 184 31.16 -11.49 -1.41
CA VAL A 184 29.89 -11.43 -2.16
C VAL A 184 28.83 -12.26 -1.43
N GLY A 185 27.60 -11.73 -1.34
CA GLY A 185 26.45 -12.39 -0.71
C GLY A 185 25.95 -13.59 -1.52
N LYS A 186 25.21 -14.45 -0.86
CA LYS A 186 24.53 -15.61 -1.48
C LYS A 186 23.07 -15.25 -1.78
N ILE A 187 22.50 -15.87 -2.80
CA ILE A 187 21.07 -15.79 -3.08
C ILE A 187 20.50 -17.20 -2.99
N GLY A 188 19.43 -17.36 -2.22
CA GLY A 188 18.69 -18.63 -2.02
C GLY A 188 17.20 -18.40 -2.02
N ASP A 189 16.43 -19.49 -1.95
CA ASP A 189 14.97 -19.49 -1.97
C ASP A 189 14.44 -20.27 -0.74
N ASP A 190 13.37 -19.76 -0.10
CA ASP A 190 12.74 -20.41 1.05
C ASP A 190 11.23 -20.05 1.19
N TYR A 191 10.46 -20.29 0.15
CA TYR A 191 9.02 -20.00 0.15
C TYR A 191 8.25 -20.82 1.18
N GLU A 192 8.52 -22.13 1.26
CA GLU A 192 7.72 -23.05 2.09
C GLU A 192 7.85 -22.73 3.59
N VAL A 193 9.03 -22.36 4.06
CA VAL A 193 9.21 -22.00 5.47
C VAL A 193 8.59 -20.63 5.74
N ALA A 194 8.87 -19.65 4.91
CA ALA A 194 8.37 -18.29 5.07
C ALA A 194 6.83 -18.22 5.08
N SER A 195 6.18 -18.88 4.12
CA SER A 195 4.71 -18.92 4.04
C SER A 195 4.09 -19.65 5.24
N ARG A 196 4.68 -20.77 5.67
CA ARG A 196 4.22 -21.50 6.86
C ARG A 196 4.33 -20.66 8.12
N GLU A 197 5.44 -19.99 8.36
CA GLU A 197 5.67 -19.20 9.57
C GLU A 197 4.73 -18.00 9.68
N TYR A 198 4.45 -17.34 8.56
CA TYR A 198 3.45 -16.28 8.55
C TYR A 198 2.03 -16.83 8.80
N LEU A 199 1.64 -17.97 8.20
CA LEU A 199 0.36 -18.61 8.45
C LEU A 199 0.25 -19.13 9.89
N ASP A 200 1.33 -19.65 10.46
CA ASP A 200 1.36 -20.09 11.85
C ASP A 200 1.18 -18.88 12.79
N HIS A 201 1.82 -17.74 12.50
CA HIS A 201 1.55 -16.50 13.23
C HIS A 201 0.08 -16.10 13.17
N LEU A 202 -0.52 -16.00 11.97
CA LEU A 202 -1.92 -15.67 11.81
C LEU A 202 -2.86 -16.64 12.57
N SER A 203 -2.49 -17.90 12.67
CA SER A 203 -3.26 -18.91 13.42
C SER A 203 -3.23 -18.68 14.93
N THR A 204 -2.24 -17.96 15.46
CA THR A 204 -2.15 -17.67 16.91
C THR A 204 -2.94 -16.45 17.35
N VAL A 205 -3.45 -15.64 16.40
CA VAL A 205 -4.12 -14.37 16.68
C VAL A 205 -5.54 -14.57 17.22
N LEU A 206 -6.21 -15.63 16.78
CA LEU A 206 -7.61 -15.88 17.12
C LEU A 206 -7.77 -16.65 18.41
N GLU A 207 -8.70 -16.21 19.24
CA GLU A 207 -9.14 -16.92 20.44
C GLU A 207 -10.36 -17.81 20.15
N THR A 208 -11.06 -17.58 19.04
CA THR A 208 -12.31 -18.26 18.67
C THR A 208 -12.18 -18.96 17.33
N ASP A 209 -12.56 -20.23 17.29
CA ASP A 209 -12.69 -21.03 16.07
C ASP A 209 -13.77 -20.43 15.15
N LEU A 210 -13.49 -20.38 13.85
CA LEU A 210 -14.40 -19.85 12.83
C LEU A 210 -15.32 -20.93 12.23
N SER A 211 -15.35 -22.12 12.81
CA SER A 211 -16.22 -23.21 12.36
C SER A 211 -17.69 -22.78 12.36
N GLY A 212 -18.36 -23.02 11.24
CA GLY A 212 -19.75 -22.61 11.01
C GLY A 212 -19.91 -21.28 10.28
N LEU A 213 -18.83 -20.53 10.06
CA LEU A 213 -18.85 -19.37 9.17
C LEU A 213 -18.50 -19.78 7.74
N ARG A 214 -19.28 -19.30 6.80
CA ARG A 214 -19.00 -19.37 5.37
C ARG A 214 -18.56 -18.03 4.85
N ILE A 215 -17.32 -17.95 4.36
CA ILE A 215 -16.68 -16.67 3.96
C ILE A 215 -16.33 -16.70 2.48
N ALA A 216 -16.81 -15.72 1.72
CA ALA A 216 -16.40 -15.51 0.34
C ALA A 216 -15.11 -14.67 0.30
N VAL A 217 -14.16 -15.03 -0.56
CA VAL A 217 -12.84 -14.38 -0.62
C VAL A 217 -12.51 -13.99 -2.04
N ASP A 218 -12.22 -12.71 -2.27
CA ASP A 218 -11.65 -12.19 -3.50
C ASP A 218 -10.16 -11.85 -3.28
N CYS A 219 -9.28 -12.61 -3.94
CA CYS A 219 -7.84 -12.48 -3.79
C CYS A 219 -7.19 -11.50 -4.77
N ALA A 220 -7.97 -10.75 -5.54
CA ALA A 220 -7.47 -9.80 -6.57
C ALA A 220 -6.49 -10.41 -7.58
N ASN A 221 -6.41 -11.73 -7.73
CA ASN A 221 -5.32 -12.45 -8.41
C ASN A 221 -3.93 -11.99 -7.94
N GLY A 222 -3.83 -11.51 -6.71
CA GLY A 222 -2.65 -10.95 -6.06
C GLY A 222 -1.97 -11.91 -5.09
N ALA A 223 -1.19 -11.34 -4.20
CA ALA A 223 -0.37 -12.05 -3.22
C ALA A 223 -1.17 -12.87 -2.20
N ALA A 224 -2.45 -12.54 -1.99
CA ALA A 224 -3.35 -13.31 -1.13
C ALA A 224 -3.88 -14.62 -1.76
N SER A 225 -3.59 -14.91 -3.04
CA SER A 225 -4.24 -16.00 -3.79
C SER A 225 -4.10 -17.37 -3.13
N GLU A 226 -2.99 -17.65 -2.48
CA GLU A 226 -2.77 -18.90 -1.75
C GLU A 226 -3.00 -18.70 -0.24
N LEU A 227 -2.32 -17.72 0.36
CA LEU A 227 -2.27 -17.56 1.82
C LEU A 227 -3.58 -17.04 2.41
N GLY A 228 -4.35 -16.21 1.71
CA GLY A 228 -5.61 -15.66 2.21
C GLY A 228 -6.67 -16.73 2.48
N PRO A 229 -7.06 -17.55 1.49
CA PRO A 229 -7.99 -18.66 1.71
C PRO A 229 -7.47 -19.70 2.71
N GLU A 230 -6.17 -19.98 2.71
CA GLU A 230 -5.56 -20.94 3.62
C GLU A 230 -5.62 -20.46 5.08
N ALA A 231 -5.35 -19.18 5.36
CA ALA A 231 -5.45 -18.61 6.70
C ALA A 231 -6.86 -18.78 7.29
N LEU A 232 -7.90 -18.45 6.50
CA LEU A 232 -9.29 -18.60 6.93
C LEU A 232 -9.71 -20.08 7.12
N ARG A 233 -9.24 -21.00 6.25
CA ARG A 233 -9.50 -22.45 6.40
C ARG A 233 -8.82 -23.01 7.63
N ARG A 234 -7.58 -22.61 7.93
CA ARG A 234 -6.89 -23.04 9.17
C ARG A 234 -7.62 -22.58 10.41
N ALA A 235 -8.29 -21.43 10.34
CA ALA A 235 -9.13 -20.92 11.41
C ALA A 235 -10.51 -21.63 11.52
N GLY A 236 -10.83 -22.56 10.61
CA GLY A 236 -12.06 -23.37 10.64
C GLY A 236 -13.16 -22.93 9.70
N ALA A 237 -13.02 -21.82 8.94
CA ALA A 237 -14.07 -21.31 8.06
C ALA A 237 -14.28 -22.18 6.80
N ASP A 238 -15.54 -22.25 6.32
CA ASP A 238 -15.88 -22.71 4.97
C ASP A 238 -15.63 -21.56 3.97
N VAL A 239 -14.69 -21.74 3.05
CA VAL A 239 -14.17 -20.66 2.21
C VAL A 239 -14.52 -20.86 0.74
N VAL A 240 -15.24 -19.90 0.16
CA VAL A 240 -15.55 -19.81 -1.28
C VAL A 240 -14.66 -18.74 -1.90
N VAL A 241 -13.89 -19.09 -2.94
CA VAL A 241 -12.81 -18.24 -3.46
C VAL A 241 -13.05 -17.81 -4.90
N ILE A 242 -12.78 -16.55 -5.21
CA ILE A 242 -12.68 -16.02 -6.58
C ILE A 242 -11.35 -15.26 -6.75
N ASN A 243 -10.98 -15.05 -8.01
CA ASN A 243 -9.80 -14.27 -8.38
C ASN A 243 -8.51 -14.72 -7.66
N ALA A 244 -8.29 -16.05 -7.57
CA ALA A 244 -7.13 -16.68 -6.96
C ALA A 244 -6.33 -17.54 -7.95
N ALA A 245 -6.35 -17.18 -9.25
CA ALA A 245 -5.61 -17.86 -10.32
C ALA A 245 -4.74 -16.84 -11.07
N PRO A 246 -3.67 -16.34 -10.44
CA PRO A 246 -2.82 -15.31 -11.03
C PRO A 246 -2.08 -15.83 -12.27
N ASP A 247 -2.08 -15.05 -13.35
CA ASP A 247 -1.35 -15.35 -14.60
C ASP A 247 -0.23 -14.32 -14.89
N GLY A 248 0.04 -13.42 -13.95
CA GLY A 248 1.01 -12.34 -14.09
C GLY A 248 0.46 -11.06 -14.73
N LYS A 249 -0.78 -11.08 -15.24
CA LYS A 249 -1.39 -9.96 -15.98
C LYS A 249 -2.74 -9.54 -15.42
N ASN A 250 -3.39 -10.41 -14.67
CA ASN A 250 -4.76 -10.25 -14.18
C ASN A 250 -4.87 -9.71 -12.74
N ILE A 251 -3.77 -9.30 -12.13
CA ILE A 251 -3.78 -8.68 -10.79
C ILE A 251 -4.59 -7.38 -10.79
N ASN A 252 -5.52 -7.23 -9.85
CA ASN A 252 -6.43 -6.07 -9.70
C ASN A 252 -7.31 -5.79 -10.94
N ASP A 253 -7.38 -6.72 -11.90
CA ASP A 253 -8.16 -6.49 -13.13
C ASP A 253 -9.65 -6.70 -12.87
N HIS A 254 -10.36 -5.60 -12.58
CA HIS A 254 -11.78 -5.59 -12.21
C HIS A 254 -12.12 -6.55 -11.05
N CYS A 255 -11.25 -6.67 -10.06
CA CYS A 255 -11.41 -7.54 -8.90
C CYS A 255 -10.73 -6.96 -7.65
N GLY A 256 -10.90 -7.64 -6.51
CA GLY A 256 -10.32 -7.26 -5.23
C GLY A 256 -10.96 -6.03 -4.61
N SER A 257 -10.24 -5.40 -3.67
CA SER A 257 -10.78 -4.32 -2.83
C SER A 257 -11.15 -3.05 -3.59
N THR A 258 -10.59 -2.82 -4.78
CA THR A 258 -10.92 -1.66 -5.63
C THR A 258 -12.09 -1.90 -6.57
N HIS A 259 -12.51 -3.16 -6.77
CA HIS A 259 -13.61 -3.60 -7.61
C HIS A 259 -14.41 -4.73 -6.94
N PRO A 260 -15.19 -4.43 -5.90
CA PRO A 260 -15.84 -5.45 -5.05
C PRO A 260 -17.08 -6.08 -5.68
N GLU A 261 -17.51 -5.68 -6.89
CA GLU A 261 -18.79 -6.08 -7.51
C GLU A 261 -18.90 -7.59 -7.70
N GLN A 262 -17.78 -8.26 -8.04
CA GLN A 262 -17.75 -9.71 -8.17
C GLN A 262 -17.92 -10.41 -6.82
N LEU A 263 -17.27 -9.89 -5.79
CA LEU A 263 -17.42 -10.41 -4.42
C LEU A 263 -18.83 -10.19 -3.90
N GLN A 264 -19.44 -9.01 -4.13
CA GLN A 264 -20.83 -8.73 -3.74
C GLN A 264 -21.81 -9.76 -4.34
N ALA A 265 -21.65 -10.05 -5.63
CA ALA A 265 -22.46 -11.06 -6.30
C ALA A 265 -22.18 -12.48 -5.75
N LEU A 266 -20.93 -12.82 -5.45
CA LEU A 266 -20.55 -14.13 -4.92
C LEU A 266 -21.11 -14.37 -3.53
N VAL A 267 -21.03 -13.39 -2.62
CA VAL A 267 -21.56 -13.49 -1.25
C VAL A 267 -23.03 -13.88 -1.27
N VAL A 268 -23.83 -13.17 -2.07
CA VAL A 268 -25.27 -13.45 -2.20
C VAL A 268 -25.53 -14.82 -2.86
N ALA A 269 -24.81 -15.14 -3.94
CA ALA A 269 -25.02 -16.38 -4.69
C ALA A 269 -24.58 -17.65 -3.93
N SER A 270 -23.56 -17.54 -3.08
CA SER A 270 -23.05 -18.65 -2.27
C SER A 270 -23.69 -18.76 -0.88
N GLU A 271 -24.60 -17.84 -0.55
CA GLU A 271 -25.19 -17.73 0.80
C GLU A 271 -24.09 -17.64 1.88
N ALA A 272 -23.01 -16.88 1.60
CA ALA A 272 -21.93 -16.66 2.56
C ALA A 272 -22.40 -15.72 3.68
N ASP A 273 -21.91 -15.92 4.90
CA ASP A 273 -22.19 -15.03 6.03
C ASP A 273 -21.66 -13.62 5.77
N PHE A 274 -20.53 -13.53 5.09
CA PHE A 274 -19.94 -12.30 4.56
C PHE A 274 -18.82 -12.63 3.56
N GLY A 275 -18.26 -11.59 2.93
CA GLY A 275 -17.09 -11.73 2.06
C GLY A 275 -15.99 -10.76 2.44
N VAL A 276 -14.75 -11.08 2.02
CA VAL A 276 -13.58 -10.21 2.13
C VAL A 276 -12.86 -10.08 0.79
N ALA A 277 -12.39 -8.89 0.48
CA ALA A 277 -11.61 -8.57 -0.71
C ALA A 277 -10.27 -7.95 -0.32
N PHE A 278 -9.20 -8.49 -0.88
CA PHE A 278 -7.84 -7.95 -0.73
C PHE A 278 -7.45 -7.09 -1.92
N ASP A 279 -6.40 -6.31 -1.79
CA ASP A 279 -5.70 -5.70 -2.92
C ASP A 279 -4.50 -6.55 -3.36
N GLY A 280 -3.76 -6.08 -4.36
CA GLY A 280 -2.74 -6.88 -5.04
C GLY A 280 -1.62 -7.43 -4.15
N ASP A 281 -1.24 -6.73 -3.09
CA ASP A 281 -0.22 -7.16 -2.12
C ASP A 281 -0.79 -7.44 -0.71
N ALA A 282 -2.11 -7.43 -0.61
CA ALA A 282 -2.88 -7.84 0.55
C ALA A 282 -2.55 -7.07 1.85
N ASP A 283 -2.15 -5.81 1.74
CA ASP A 283 -2.02 -4.92 2.90
C ASP A 283 -3.36 -4.26 3.26
N ARG A 284 -4.42 -4.47 2.45
CA ARG A 284 -5.79 -3.98 2.62
C ARG A 284 -6.82 -5.10 2.63
N CYS A 285 -7.89 -4.87 3.40
CA CYS A 285 -9.08 -5.72 3.41
C CYS A 285 -10.34 -4.85 3.42
N LEU A 286 -11.23 -5.04 2.45
CA LEU A 286 -12.62 -4.59 2.53
C LEU A 286 -13.53 -5.80 2.72
N ALA A 287 -14.76 -5.58 3.20
CA ALA A 287 -15.70 -6.66 3.39
C ALA A 287 -17.03 -6.41 2.69
N VAL A 288 -17.84 -7.44 2.57
CA VAL A 288 -19.19 -7.41 2.00
C VAL A 288 -20.10 -8.21 2.94
N ASN A 289 -21.20 -7.62 3.39
CA ASN A 289 -22.15 -8.32 4.24
C ASN A 289 -23.02 -9.33 3.44
N HIS A 290 -23.78 -10.18 4.14
CA HIS A 290 -24.59 -11.23 3.53
C HIS A 290 -25.68 -10.74 2.54
N GLU A 291 -26.01 -9.45 2.55
CA GLU A 291 -26.94 -8.83 1.59
C GLU A 291 -26.23 -8.27 0.34
N GLY A 292 -24.89 -8.40 0.26
CA GLY A 292 -24.07 -7.89 -0.84
C GLY A 292 -23.70 -6.41 -0.70
N GLU A 293 -23.90 -5.79 0.47
CA GLU A 293 -23.51 -4.40 0.72
C GLU A 293 -22.04 -4.31 1.13
N LEU A 294 -21.33 -3.33 0.58
CA LEU A 294 -19.93 -3.08 0.89
C LEU A 294 -19.76 -2.59 2.34
N VAL A 295 -18.81 -3.13 3.04
CA VAL A 295 -18.32 -2.73 4.36
C VAL A 295 -16.90 -2.21 4.18
N ASP A 296 -16.72 -0.90 4.28
CA ASP A 296 -15.43 -0.25 4.05
C ASP A 296 -14.49 -0.30 5.27
N GLY A 297 -13.26 0.19 5.11
CA GLY A 297 -12.26 0.19 6.18
C GLY A 297 -12.70 0.96 7.43
N ASP A 298 -13.49 2.02 7.29
CA ASP A 298 -14.02 2.77 8.45
C ASP A 298 -14.97 1.90 9.28
N GLN A 299 -15.84 1.14 8.61
CA GLN A 299 -16.78 0.25 9.29
C GLN A 299 -16.04 -0.94 9.93
N ILE A 300 -15.02 -1.49 9.25
CA ILE A 300 -14.16 -2.54 9.80
C ILE A 300 -13.44 -2.02 11.06
N LEU A 301 -12.78 -0.86 10.98
CA LEU A 301 -12.11 -0.22 12.11
C LEU A 301 -13.05 0.01 13.29
N GLY A 302 -14.27 0.46 13.01
CA GLY A 302 -15.27 0.69 14.04
C GLY A 302 -15.71 -0.58 14.75
N VAL A 303 -15.92 -1.69 14.02
CA VAL A 303 -16.24 -3.00 14.60
C VAL A 303 -15.08 -3.52 15.44
N LEU A 304 -13.86 -3.46 14.92
CA LEU A 304 -12.67 -3.92 15.64
C LEU A 304 -12.41 -3.07 16.90
N ALA A 305 -12.52 -1.73 16.80
CA ALA A 305 -12.34 -0.84 17.94
C ALA A 305 -13.37 -1.10 19.06
N ALA A 306 -14.64 -1.35 18.69
CA ALA A 306 -15.67 -1.70 19.66
C ALA A 306 -15.36 -3.03 20.37
N GLY A 307 -15.00 -4.08 19.62
CA GLY A 307 -14.63 -5.39 20.17
C GLY A 307 -13.39 -5.35 21.05
N MET A 308 -12.34 -4.63 20.61
CA MET A 308 -11.11 -4.45 21.40
C MET A 308 -11.35 -3.64 22.68
N LYS A 309 -12.25 -2.65 22.65
CA LYS A 309 -12.66 -1.94 23.86
C LYS A 309 -13.40 -2.86 24.83
N GLU A 310 -14.35 -3.65 24.36
CA GLU A 310 -15.11 -4.59 25.19
C GLU A 310 -14.19 -5.65 25.84
N SER A 311 -13.14 -6.09 25.14
CA SER A 311 -12.13 -7.04 25.67
C SER A 311 -11.00 -6.37 26.47
N GLY A 312 -10.95 -5.03 26.52
CA GLY A 312 -9.91 -4.28 27.24
C GLY A 312 -8.56 -4.17 26.52
N HIS A 313 -8.52 -4.46 25.20
CA HIS A 313 -7.31 -4.41 24.36
C HIS A 313 -7.16 -3.10 23.58
N LEU A 314 -8.13 -2.18 23.63
CA LEU A 314 -8.03 -0.89 22.97
C LEU A 314 -7.31 0.12 23.89
N THR A 315 -6.04 0.34 23.66
CA THR A 315 -5.20 1.25 24.49
C THR A 315 -5.83 2.64 24.59
N ASP A 316 -6.02 3.13 25.82
CA ASP A 316 -6.61 4.45 26.15
C ASP A 316 -7.98 4.70 25.48
N ASP A 317 -8.71 3.65 25.11
CA ASP A 317 -9.96 3.73 24.33
C ASP A 317 -9.78 4.59 23.07
N THR A 318 -8.69 4.41 22.33
CA THR A 318 -8.32 5.30 21.24
C THR A 318 -8.14 4.54 19.91
N LEU A 319 -8.75 5.05 18.85
CA LEU A 319 -8.62 4.62 17.47
C LEU A 319 -7.89 5.70 16.65
N VAL A 320 -6.85 5.33 15.90
CA VAL A 320 -6.12 6.24 15.01
C VAL A 320 -6.64 6.09 13.59
N ILE A 321 -7.07 7.19 12.98
CA ILE A 321 -7.66 7.25 11.63
C ILE A 321 -7.06 8.40 10.82
N THR A 322 -7.37 8.48 9.53
CA THR A 322 -6.99 9.64 8.72
C THR A 322 -8.11 10.68 8.67
N VAL A 323 -7.79 11.89 8.22
CA VAL A 323 -8.78 12.94 7.93
C VAL A 323 -9.79 12.54 6.84
N MET A 324 -9.53 11.45 6.10
CA MET A 324 -10.44 10.92 5.09
C MET A 324 -11.52 9.98 5.65
N SER A 325 -11.34 9.47 6.87
CA SER A 325 -12.37 8.64 7.51
C SER A 325 -13.68 9.39 7.64
N ASN A 326 -14.78 8.73 7.32
CA ASN A 326 -16.11 9.33 7.31
C ASN A 326 -16.52 9.86 8.70
N LEU A 327 -17.13 11.03 8.75
CA LEU A 327 -17.59 11.64 10.00
C LEU A 327 -18.55 10.70 10.76
N GLY A 328 -19.29 9.84 10.06
CA GLY A 328 -20.14 8.82 10.69
C GLY A 328 -19.39 7.87 11.60
N LEU A 329 -18.16 7.45 11.23
CA LEU A 329 -17.29 6.68 12.12
C LEU A 329 -16.92 7.49 13.37
N ILE A 330 -16.51 8.74 13.21
CA ILE A 330 -16.08 9.61 14.30
C ILE A 330 -17.21 9.79 15.32
N LEU A 331 -18.42 10.05 14.85
CA LEU A 331 -19.62 10.18 15.69
C LEU A 331 -19.96 8.88 16.42
N ALA A 332 -19.92 7.74 15.70
CA ALA A 332 -20.18 6.42 16.28
C ALA A 332 -19.14 6.05 17.38
N MET A 333 -17.88 6.37 17.16
CA MET A 333 -16.82 6.16 18.16
C MET A 333 -17.04 7.05 19.40
N LYS A 334 -17.37 8.33 19.20
CA LYS A 334 -17.68 9.27 20.28
C LYS A 334 -18.83 8.76 21.16
N GLU A 335 -19.92 8.26 20.55
CA GLU A 335 -21.06 7.70 21.27
C GLU A 335 -20.70 6.47 22.09
N ARG A 336 -19.73 5.69 21.66
CA ARG A 336 -19.18 4.52 22.38
C ARG A 336 -18.08 4.87 23.37
N GLY A 337 -17.74 6.15 23.52
CA GLY A 337 -16.67 6.61 24.41
C GLY A 337 -15.28 6.19 23.90
N ILE A 338 -15.12 5.99 22.58
CA ILE A 338 -13.84 5.75 21.92
C ILE A 338 -13.35 7.08 21.33
N LYS A 339 -12.14 7.46 21.66
CA LYS A 339 -11.49 8.64 21.11
C LYS A 339 -10.97 8.35 19.71
N THR A 340 -11.01 9.34 18.83
CA THR A 340 -10.38 9.26 17.51
C THR A 340 -9.24 10.27 17.42
N ILE A 341 -8.08 9.81 16.94
CA ILE A 341 -6.96 10.67 16.54
C ILE A 341 -6.92 10.67 15.01
N GLN A 342 -7.04 11.88 14.43
CA GLN A 342 -7.02 12.07 12.99
C GLN A 342 -5.63 12.51 12.52
N THR A 343 -5.06 11.79 11.59
CA THR A 343 -3.76 12.10 10.96
C THR A 343 -3.94 12.62 9.53
N GLY A 344 -2.86 13.05 8.91
CA GLY A 344 -2.79 13.23 7.45
C GLY A 344 -3.10 11.91 6.72
N VAL A 345 -3.35 12.01 5.41
CA VAL A 345 -3.61 10.84 4.54
C VAL A 345 -2.31 10.11 4.27
N GLY A 346 -2.29 8.82 4.51
CA GLY A 346 -1.18 7.90 4.33
C GLY A 346 -0.94 7.05 5.57
N ASP A 347 -0.75 5.77 5.34
CA ASP A 347 -0.52 4.76 6.38
C ASP A 347 0.67 5.07 7.29
N ARG A 348 1.71 5.72 6.76
CA ARG A 348 2.85 6.22 7.53
C ARG A 348 2.42 7.12 8.69
N TYR A 349 1.57 8.11 8.43
CA TYR A 349 1.11 9.05 9.47
C TYR A 349 0.24 8.37 10.52
N VAL A 350 -0.57 7.38 10.11
CA VAL A 350 -1.34 6.54 11.04
C VAL A 350 -0.39 5.77 11.95
N LEU A 351 0.61 5.09 11.36
CA LEU A 351 1.58 4.30 12.11
C LEU A 351 2.43 5.17 13.07
N GLU A 352 2.87 6.34 12.64
CA GLU A 352 3.61 7.29 13.47
C GLU A 352 2.79 7.71 14.70
N ALA A 353 1.51 8.08 14.52
CA ALA A 353 0.62 8.44 15.62
C ALA A 353 0.35 7.24 16.54
N MET A 354 0.17 6.04 16.00
CA MET A 354 0.01 4.82 16.79
C MET A 354 1.24 4.55 17.65
N ARG A 355 2.43 4.64 17.09
CA ARG A 355 3.71 4.44 17.82
C ARG A 355 3.91 5.51 18.90
N ALA A 356 3.63 6.76 18.59
CA ALA A 356 3.80 7.87 19.54
C ALA A 356 2.91 7.73 20.79
N GLY A 357 1.69 7.20 20.62
CA GLY A 357 0.73 6.98 21.71
C GLY A 357 0.64 5.53 22.19
N ASN A 358 1.42 4.61 21.61
CA ASN A 358 1.32 3.17 21.84
C ASN A 358 -0.12 2.64 21.65
N TYR A 359 -0.83 3.14 20.62
CA TYR A 359 -2.21 2.78 20.33
C TYR A 359 -2.30 1.44 19.61
N ALA A 360 -3.29 0.64 19.99
CA ALA A 360 -3.44 -0.74 19.53
C ALA A 360 -4.03 -0.88 18.14
N LEU A 361 -4.86 0.09 17.68
CA LEU A 361 -5.60 0.00 16.42
C LEU A 361 -5.58 1.32 15.67
N GLY A 362 -5.33 1.25 14.38
CA GLY A 362 -5.45 2.38 13.46
C GLY A 362 -5.60 1.93 12.02
N GLY A 363 -5.94 2.87 11.13
CA GLY A 363 -6.05 2.53 9.71
C GLY A 363 -6.75 3.60 8.88
N GLU A 364 -7.14 3.19 7.69
CA GLU A 364 -7.73 4.03 6.66
C GLU A 364 -9.03 3.44 6.10
N GLN A 365 -9.90 4.30 5.58
CA GLN A 365 -11.12 3.88 4.88
C GLN A 365 -10.85 2.91 3.71
N SER A 366 -9.66 2.96 3.12
CA SER A 366 -9.22 2.06 2.05
C SER A 366 -9.11 0.59 2.47
N GLY A 367 -9.24 0.28 3.77
CA GLY A 367 -9.09 -1.06 4.33
C GLY A 367 -7.66 -1.39 4.80
N HIS A 368 -6.74 -0.42 4.79
CA HIS A 368 -5.42 -0.58 5.41
C HIS A 368 -5.58 -0.46 6.93
N VAL A 369 -5.61 -1.59 7.62
CA VAL A 369 -5.86 -1.70 9.07
C VAL A 369 -4.61 -2.24 9.75
N ILE A 370 -4.15 -1.54 10.77
CA ILE A 370 -2.98 -1.87 11.58
C ILE A 370 -3.45 -2.28 12.97
N ALA A 371 -3.27 -3.55 13.34
CA ALA A 371 -3.44 -4.06 14.70
C ALA A 371 -2.05 -4.26 15.33
N ALA A 372 -1.59 -3.26 16.09
CA ALA A 372 -0.19 -3.12 16.51
C ALA A 372 0.32 -4.25 17.43
N GLU A 373 -0.58 -5.02 18.05
CA GLU A 373 -0.23 -6.22 18.83
C GLU A 373 0.34 -7.34 17.94
N TYR A 374 -0.11 -7.39 16.67
CA TYR A 374 0.17 -8.52 15.77
C TYR A 374 0.97 -8.15 14.54
N ALA A 375 0.92 -6.88 14.11
CA ALA A 375 1.53 -6.44 12.85
C ALA A 375 2.15 -5.04 12.98
N THR A 376 3.21 -4.80 12.19
CA THR A 376 3.93 -3.51 12.11
C THR A 376 3.45 -2.63 10.95
N THR A 377 2.52 -3.13 10.13
CA THR A 377 1.91 -2.45 8.98
C THR A 377 0.48 -2.93 8.81
N GLY A 378 -0.28 -2.36 7.88
CA GLY A 378 -1.58 -2.90 7.51
C GLY A 378 -1.46 -4.33 7.01
N ASP A 379 -2.40 -5.18 7.46
CA ASP A 379 -2.44 -6.58 7.12
C ASP A 379 -3.88 -7.00 6.80
N GLY A 380 -4.14 -7.25 5.51
CA GLY A 380 -5.47 -7.61 5.03
C GLY A 380 -5.91 -8.98 5.54
N LEU A 381 -4.99 -9.97 5.60
CA LEU A 381 -5.31 -11.30 6.07
C LEU A 381 -5.63 -11.31 7.57
N LEU A 382 -4.82 -10.63 8.36
CA LEU A 382 -5.06 -10.41 9.78
C LEU A 382 -6.39 -9.69 10.01
N THR A 383 -6.67 -8.63 9.24
CA THR A 383 -7.92 -7.87 9.33
C THR A 383 -9.14 -8.74 9.04
N ALA A 384 -9.06 -9.60 8.00
CA ALA A 384 -10.13 -10.55 7.67
C ALA A 384 -10.38 -11.54 8.81
N LEU A 385 -9.32 -12.08 9.42
CA LEU A 385 -9.41 -13.00 10.55
C LEU A 385 -10.01 -12.33 11.79
N LEU A 386 -9.52 -11.14 12.16
CA LEU A 386 -10.06 -10.39 13.31
C LEU A 386 -11.53 -10.00 13.12
N LEU A 387 -11.92 -9.61 11.89
CA LEU A 387 -13.31 -9.32 11.57
C LEU A 387 -14.19 -10.57 11.66
N ALA A 388 -13.73 -11.69 11.13
CA ALA A 388 -14.40 -12.99 11.21
C ALA A 388 -14.59 -13.42 12.67
N GLU A 389 -13.59 -13.20 13.51
CA GLU A 389 -13.68 -13.49 14.94
C GLU A 389 -14.75 -12.65 15.65
N GLN A 390 -14.91 -11.35 15.29
CA GLN A 390 -16.00 -10.53 15.85
C GLN A 390 -17.37 -11.08 15.47
N VAL A 391 -17.54 -11.56 14.23
CA VAL A 391 -18.78 -12.22 13.78
C VAL A 391 -19.01 -13.51 14.59
N ALA A 392 -18.00 -14.39 14.70
CA ALA A 392 -18.09 -15.64 15.43
C ALA A 392 -18.39 -15.44 16.94
N LYS A 393 -17.63 -14.55 17.60
CA LYS A 393 -17.81 -14.26 19.05
C LYS A 393 -19.18 -13.68 19.38
N SER A 394 -19.69 -12.78 18.55
CA SER A 394 -20.95 -12.08 18.81
C SER A 394 -22.19 -12.91 18.41
N GLY A 395 -22.06 -13.84 17.47
CA GLY A 395 -23.17 -14.54 16.82
C GLY A 395 -24.11 -13.63 16.02
N LYS A 396 -23.66 -12.39 15.71
CA LYS A 396 -24.38 -11.41 14.91
C LYS A 396 -23.90 -11.44 13.47
N THR A 397 -24.76 -10.98 12.55
CA THR A 397 -24.33 -10.78 11.17
C THR A 397 -23.36 -9.58 11.08
N LEU A 398 -22.52 -9.55 10.04
CA LEU A 398 -21.62 -8.41 9.81
C LEU A 398 -22.45 -7.09 9.62
N LYS A 399 -23.63 -7.19 8.99
CA LYS A 399 -24.56 -6.06 8.87
C LYS A 399 -24.99 -5.51 10.24
N ASP A 400 -25.34 -6.39 11.18
CA ASP A 400 -25.73 -5.97 12.53
C ASP A 400 -24.54 -5.34 13.28
N LEU A 401 -23.34 -5.90 13.10
CA LEU A 401 -22.13 -5.39 13.73
C LEU A 401 -21.73 -3.99 13.24
N THR A 402 -22.00 -3.69 11.96
CA THR A 402 -21.69 -2.38 11.37
C THR A 402 -22.82 -1.36 11.51
N SER A 403 -24.02 -1.78 11.93
CA SER A 403 -25.25 -0.95 11.93
C SER A 403 -25.17 0.32 12.75
N PHE A 404 -24.30 0.39 13.74
CA PHE A 404 -24.09 1.56 14.58
C PHE A 404 -23.25 2.66 13.91
N ILE A 405 -22.59 2.35 12.78
CA ILE A 405 -21.80 3.30 12.01
C ILE A 405 -22.62 3.75 10.82
N GLN A 406 -23.23 4.91 10.92
CA GLN A 406 -24.01 5.50 9.83
C GLN A 406 -23.08 6.32 8.94
N ARG A 407 -22.72 5.78 7.79
CA ARG A 407 -21.93 6.52 6.80
C ARG A 407 -22.71 7.74 6.32
N LEU A 408 -22.14 8.93 6.51
CA LEU A 408 -22.72 10.16 5.97
C LEU A 408 -22.47 10.26 4.46
N PRO A 409 -23.45 10.75 3.69
CA PRO A 409 -23.25 11.11 2.29
C PRO A 409 -22.07 12.04 2.11
N GLN A 410 -21.23 11.75 1.10
CA GLN A 410 -19.99 12.46 0.82
C GLN A 410 -19.92 12.85 -0.64
N THR A 411 -19.51 14.09 -0.91
CA THR A 411 -19.24 14.60 -2.26
C THR A 411 -17.80 15.12 -2.31
N LEU A 412 -17.07 14.69 -3.34
CA LEU A 412 -15.69 15.11 -3.62
C LEU A 412 -15.61 15.80 -4.97
N VAL A 413 -15.21 17.08 -4.99
CA VAL A 413 -15.01 17.87 -6.21
C VAL A 413 -13.53 18.21 -6.36
N ASN A 414 -12.92 17.82 -7.49
CA ASN A 414 -11.56 18.21 -7.85
C ASN A 414 -11.62 19.54 -8.61
N VAL A 415 -10.95 20.58 -8.11
CA VAL A 415 -10.88 21.90 -8.75
C VAL A 415 -9.48 22.10 -9.33
N PRO A 416 -9.28 21.87 -10.64
CA PRO A 416 -7.98 22.04 -11.30
C PRO A 416 -7.68 23.50 -11.64
N GLY A 417 -6.40 23.80 -11.99
CA GLY A 417 -5.99 25.12 -12.46
C GLY A 417 -5.97 26.20 -11.38
N VAL A 418 -5.67 25.79 -10.14
CA VAL A 418 -5.68 26.70 -8.98
C VAL A 418 -4.35 26.70 -8.23
N ASP A 419 -4.02 27.84 -7.63
CA ASP A 419 -2.88 27.96 -6.71
C ASP A 419 -3.22 27.26 -5.37
N LYS A 420 -2.85 26.01 -5.28
CA LYS A 420 -3.11 25.16 -4.12
C LYS A 420 -2.44 25.66 -2.83
N THR A 421 -1.39 26.47 -2.91
CA THR A 421 -0.66 26.97 -1.73
C THR A 421 -1.48 27.98 -0.92
N ARG A 422 -2.42 28.65 -1.58
CA ARG A 422 -3.32 29.64 -0.97
C ARG A 422 -4.56 29.03 -0.33
N ALA A 423 -4.84 27.75 -0.55
CA ALA A 423 -6.07 27.12 -0.08
C ALA A 423 -6.30 27.25 1.44
N ALA A 424 -5.23 27.17 2.23
CA ALA A 424 -5.30 27.29 3.70
C ALA A 424 -5.29 28.75 4.21
N THR A 425 -4.96 29.75 3.37
CA THR A 425 -4.70 31.12 3.82
C THR A 425 -5.56 32.19 3.17
N ASP A 426 -6.29 31.86 2.09
CA ASP A 426 -7.18 32.81 1.42
C ASP A 426 -8.38 33.16 2.30
N PRO A 427 -8.56 34.44 2.69
CA PRO A 427 -9.57 34.82 3.68
C PRO A 427 -10.99 34.65 3.19
N VAL A 428 -11.25 34.82 1.88
CA VAL A 428 -12.60 34.66 1.30
C VAL A 428 -12.99 33.18 1.28
N LEU A 429 -12.03 32.32 0.94
CA LEU A 429 -12.24 30.88 0.96
C LEU A 429 -12.46 30.38 2.40
N GLN A 430 -11.66 30.83 3.36
CA GLN A 430 -11.83 30.44 4.77
C GLN A 430 -13.18 30.90 5.34
N GLU A 431 -13.65 32.11 5.01
CA GLU A 431 -14.99 32.58 5.38
C GLU A 431 -16.09 31.72 4.77
N ALA A 432 -15.92 31.28 3.51
CA ALA A 432 -16.90 30.42 2.85
C ALA A 432 -16.92 29.02 3.50
N VAL A 433 -15.78 28.46 3.86
CA VAL A 433 -15.68 27.19 4.60
C VAL A 433 -16.36 27.31 5.95
N GLN A 434 -16.07 28.33 6.72
CA GLN A 434 -16.70 28.53 8.03
C GLN A 434 -18.24 28.62 7.93
N LYS A 435 -18.77 29.35 6.94
CA LYS A 435 -20.23 29.42 6.72
C LYS A 435 -20.82 28.05 6.35
N ALA A 436 -20.11 27.28 5.54
CA ALA A 436 -20.53 25.93 5.20
C ALA A 436 -20.54 25.00 6.42
N GLU A 437 -19.51 25.07 7.26
CA GLU A 437 -19.44 24.29 8.51
C GLU A 437 -20.54 24.69 9.52
N GLU A 438 -20.85 25.99 9.64
CA GLU A 438 -21.96 26.48 10.45
C GLU A 438 -23.32 25.97 9.93
N GLU A 439 -23.50 25.89 8.61
CA GLU A 439 -24.72 25.32 8.00
C GLU A 439 -24.84 23.81 8.22
N LEU A 440 -23.72 23.09 8.08
CA LEU A 440 -23.67 21.62 8.21
C LEU A 440 -23.84 21.16 9.66
N GLY A 441 -23.42 21.97 10.63
CA GLY A 441 -23.48 21.68 12.06
C GLY A 441 -22.71 20.42 12.44
N GLU A 442 -23.21 19.66 13.43
CA GLU A 442 -22.52 18.46 13.93
C GLU A 442 -22.66 17.24 12.99
N THR A 443 -23.53 17.31 12.00
CA THR A 443 -23.81 16.20 11.06
C THR A 443 -23.17 16.40 9.70
N GLY A 444 -22.19 17.27 9.59
CA GLY A 444 -21.43 17.45 8.37
C GLY A 444 -20.09 18.13 8.61
N ARG A 445 -19.24 18.11 7.61
CA ARG A 445 -17.93 18.79 7.64
C ARG A 445 -17.43 19.12 6.24
N VAL A 446 -16.49 20.03 6.19
CA VAL A 446 -15.73 20.40 4.98
C VAL A 446 -14.28 20.00 5.14
N LEU A 447 -13.70 19.42 4.11
CA LEU A 447 -12.26 19.17 4.02
C LEU A 447 -11.72 19.72 2.70
N LEU A 448 -10.86 20.73 2.78
CA LEU A 448 -10.11 21.24 1.65
C LEU A 448 -8.70 20.64 1.65
N ARG A 449 -8.34 19.93 0.58
CA ARG A 449 -7.03 19.27 0.48
C ARG A 449 -6.31 19.65 -0.82
N PRO A 450 -5.15 20.32 -0.74
CA PRO A 450 -4.27 20.51 -1.88
C PRO A 450 -3.77 19.16 -2.40
N SER A 451 -3.72 18.98 -3.74
CA SER A 451 -3.06 17.80 -4.32
C SER A 451 -1.55 17.86 -4.11
N GLY A 452 -0.92 16.74 -3.80
CA GLY A 452 0.55 16.67 -3.71
C GLY A 452 1.22 16.97 -5.05
N THR A 453 0.73 16.36 -6.13
CA THR A 453 1.39 16.31 -7.45
C THR A 453 0.81 17.28 -8.48
N GLU A 454 -0.46 17.63 -8.39
CA GLU A 454 -1.17 18.41 -9.41
C GLU A 454 -1.56 19.79 -8.88
N PRO A 455 -1.70 20.82 -9.76
CA PRO A 455 -2.22 22.14 -9.39
C PRO A 455 -3.74 22.11 -9.25
N LEU A 456 -4.23 21.37 -8.23
CA LEU A 456 -5.64 21.26 -7.90
C LEU A 456 -5.88 21.24 -6.39
N VAL A 457 -7.07 21.66 -5.99
CA VAL A 457 -7.62 21.53 -4.65
C VAL A 457 -8.80 20.57 -4.69
N ARG A 458 -8.84 19.63 -3.77
CA ARG A 458 -9.96 18.71 -3.55
C ARG A 458 -10.88 19.31 -2.48
N VAL A 459 -12.14 19.51 -2.86
CA VAL A 459 -13.21 19.96 -1.96
C VAL A 459 -14.03 18.72 -1.61
N MET A 460 -13.96 18.27 -0.37
CA MET A 460 -14.76 17.18 0.15
C MET A 460 -15.77 17.75 1.14
N VAL A 461 -17.03 17.36 1.00
CA VAL A 461 -18.12 17.72 1.92
C VAL A 461 -18.85 16.45 2.34
N GLU A 462 -19.07 16.30 3.62
CA GLU A 462 -19.97 15.31 4.20
C GLU A 462 -21.17 16.03 4.81
N ALA A 463 -22.36 15.45 4.65
CA ALA A 463 -23.61 16.05 5.14
C ALA A 463 -24.65 14.99 5.50
N ALA A 464 -25.72 15.40 6.17
CA ALA A 464 -26.82 14.52 6.53
C ALA A 464 -27.58 13.96 5.31
N THR A 465 -27.55 14.65 4.17
CA THR A 465 -28.17 14.21 2.91
C THR A 465 -27.23 14.44 1.72
N GLN A 466 -27.36 13.61 0.67
CA GLN A 466 -26.56 13.74 -0.55
C GLN A 466 -26.79 15.11 -1.23
N ASP A 467 -28.01 15.57 -1.32
CA ASP A 467 -28.36 16.88 -1.93
C ASP A 467 -27.65 18.04 -1.21
N GLN A 468 -27.51 17.96 0.12
CA GLN A 468 -26.81 18.96 0.90
C GLN A 468 -25.30 18.89 0.65
N ALA A 469 -24.73 17.68 0.63
CA ALA A 469 -23.30 17.47 0.35
C ALA A 469 -22.93 18.01 -1.06
N ASP A 470 -23.73 17.67 -2.07
CA ASP A 470 -23.52 18.10 -3.46
C ASP A 470 -23.57 19.62 -3.58
N ARG A 471 -24.62 20.25 -3.04
CA ARG A 471 -24.80 21.71 -3.10
C ARG A 471 -23.65 22.46 -2.43
N VAL A 472 -23.28 22.07 -1.22
CA VAL A 472 -22.21 22.75 -0.46
C VAL A 472 -20.86 22.53 -1.14
N ALA A 473 -20.58 21.32 -1.66
CA ALA A 473 -19.35 21.03 -2.38
C ALA A 473 -19.24 21.85 -3.67
N ASP A 474 -20.31 21.97 -4.44
CA ASP A 474 -20.36 22.77 -5.67
C ASP A 474 -20.16 24.27 -5.39
N ASP A 475 -20.78 24.79 -4.33
CA ASP A 475 -20.65 26.19 -3.97
C ASP A 475 -19.22 26.51 -3.50
N LEU A 476 -18.61 25.66 -2.68
CA LEU A 476 -17.20 25.81 -2.29
C LEU A 476 -16.25 25.66 -3.48
N ALA A 477 -16.50 24.71 -4.40
CA ALA A 477 -15.70 24.53 -5.60
C ALA A 477 -15.70 25.78 -6.50
N LYS A 478 -16.83 26.49 -6.61
CA LYS A 478 -16.90 27.80 -7.32
C LYS A 478 -16.06 28.86 -6.62
N VAL A 479 -16.09 28.91 -5.28
CA VAL A 479 -15.23 29.84 -4.51
C VAL A 479 -13.76 29.52 -4.73
N VAL A 480 -13.35 28.24 -4.58
CA VAL A 480 -11.97 27.79 -4.86
C VAL A 480 -11.52 28.20 -6.27
N SER A 481 -12.36 27.91 -7.28
CA SER A 481 -12.05 28.25 -8.68
C SER A 481 -11.89 29.74 -8.91
N SER A 482 -12.71 30.58 -8.26
CA SER A 482 -12.69 32.03 -8.46
C SER A 482 -11.58 32.74 -7.66
N GLN A 483 -11.28 32.27 -6.43
CA GLN A 483 -10.30 32.94 -5.57
C GLN A 483 -8.86 32.47 -5.80
N LEU A 484 -8.69 31.20 -6.21
CA LEU A 484 -7.39 30.57 -6.35
C LEU A 484 -6.98 30.33 -7.81
N ALA A 485 -7.69 30.89 -8.81
CA ALA A 485 -7.32 30.77 -10.23
C ALA A 485 -5.83 31.13 -10.47
N LEU A 486 -5.12 30.32 -11.29
CA LEU A 486 -3.73 30.54 -11.71
C LEU A 486 -3.65 31.60 -12.81
#